data_4eb603262562a08ba4a3235afc9d1ecb
#
_entry.id   4eb603262562a08ba4a3235afc9d1ecb
#
_cell.length_a   1.000
_cell.length_b   1.000
_cell.length_c   1.000
_cell.angle_alpha   90.00
_cell.angle_beta   90.00
_cell.angle_gamma   90.00
#
_symmetry.space_group_name_H-M   'P 1'
#
loop_
_entity.id
_entity.type
_entity.pdbx_description
1 polymer ?
#
loop_
_entity_poly.entity_id
_entity_poly.type
_entity_poly.pdbx_seq_one_letter_code
_entity_poly.pdbx_strand_id
1 'polypeptide(L)'
;QKTLYSIADEGVVSFRILENGALQKLNTQNIRGMRGCHLAIDQFDQYLMVSGYHDGKATLLALNPDGSVGPIVDGVFDKGIGSVAERTFRPHVSCARMTDDQKYILVADLGIDQVRVFRFDKADGRMRQIDTIRCELKSAPRHFRFSPDRKFLYLMYEVKNVIDVFRFTEGKKPNDINLEKIQ
;
A
#
# COMPACT_ATOMS: atom_id res chain seq x y z
N GLN A 1 -7.48 18.63 -12.67
CA GLN A 1 -6.04 18.90 -12.72
C GLN A 1 -5.32 17.54 -12.86
N LYS A 2 -4.36 17.42 -13.77
CA LYS A 2 -3.61 16.16 -13.95
C LYS A 2 -2.28 16.25 -13.22
N THR A 3 -2.04 15.32 -12.30
CA THR A 3 -0.80 15.26 -11.50
C THR A 3 -0.10 13.92 -11.71
N LEU A 4 1.23 13.93 -11.74
CA LEU A 4 2.07 12.75 -11.76
C LEU A 4 2.88 12.70 -10.46
N TYR A 5 2.98 11.53 -9.85
CA TYR A 5 3.80 11.28 -8.68
C TYR A 5 4.91 10.29 -9.02
N SER A 6 6.12 10.60 -8.56
CA SER A 6 7.30 9.77 -8.79
C SER A 6 8.07 9.53 -7.51
N ILE A 7 8.60 8.32 -7.36
CA ILE A 7 9.56 8.00 -6.31
C ILE A 7 10.90 8.63 -6.64
N ALA A 8 11.50 9.27 -5.66
CA ALA A 8 12.86 9.81 -5.69
C ALA A 8 13.65 9.32 -4.47
N ASP A 9 14.97 9.57 -4.48
CA ASP A 9 15.84 9.15 -3.37
C ASP A 9 15.45 9.83 -2.04
N GLU A 10 14.96 11.06 -2.12
CA GLU A 10 14.55 11.85 -0.94
C GLU A 10 13.09 11.60 -0.52
N GLY A 11 12.32 10.82 -1.29
CA GLY A 11 10.91 10.58 -1.01
C GLY A 11 10.02 10.54 -2.24
N VAL A 12 9.00 11.41 -2.30
CA VAL A 12 8.05 11.50 -3.42
C VAL A 12 8.08 12.90 -4.02
N VAL A 13 8.16 12.97 -5.33
CA VAL A 13 8.05 14.20 -6.13
C VAL A 13 6.70 14.22 -6.81
N SER A 14 6.01 15.36 -6.76
CA SER A 14 4.80 15.63 -7.54
C SER A 14 5.05 16.61 -8.66
N PHE A 15 4.36 16.38 -9.77
CA PHE A 15 4.43 17.21 -10.98
C PHE A 15 3.02 17.50 -11.48
N ARG A 16 2.80 18.73 -11.91
CA ARG A 16 1.64 19.08 -12.73
C ARG A 16 1.94 18.72 -14.17
N ILE A 17 1.01 18.04 -14.84
CA ILE A 17 1.07 17.78 -16.28
C ILE A 17 0.43 18.97 -16.99
N LEU A 18 1.23 19.69 -17.78
CA LEU A 18 0.78 20.85 -18.56
C LEU A 18 0.04 20.39 -19.82
N GLU A 19 -0.67 21.31 -20.48
CA GLU A 19 -1.44 21.02 -21.69
C GLU A 19 -0.57 20.48 -22.85
N ASN A 20 0.67 20.93 -22.95
CA ASN A 20 1.66 20.43 -23.91
C ASN A 20 2.34 19.12 -23.51
N GLY A 21 1.92 18.49 -22.39
CA GLY A 21 2.51 17.27 -21.84
C GLY A 21 3.79 17.45 -21.02
N ALA A 22 4.32 18.67 -20.93
CA ALA A 22 5.49 18.93 -20.08
C ALA A 22 5.14 18.78 -18.59
N LEU A 23 6.15 18.48 -17.79
CA LEU A 23 6.02 18.32 -16.35
C LEU A 23 6.56 19.54 -15.60
N GLN A 24 5.70 20.17 -14.81
CA GLN A 24 6.08 21.23 -13.87
C GLN A 24 6.15 20.63 -12.46
N LYS A 25 7.34 20.64 -11.87
CA LYS A 25 7.52 20.19 -10.49
C LYS A 25 6.69 21.06 -9.53
N LEU A 26 5.89 20.41 -8.67
CA LEU A 26 5.14 21.07 -7.60
C LEU A 26 5.95 21.07 -6.31
N ASN A 27 6.28 19.88 -5.80
CA ASN A 27 7.13 19.77 -4.60
C ASN A 27 7.84 18.40 -4.51
N THR A 28 8.67 18.28 -3.49
CA THR A 28 9.22 17.01 -3.01
C THR A 28 8.87 16.85 -1.54
N GLN A 29 8.32 15.69 -1.17
CA GLN A 29 7.99 15.34 0.20
C GLN A 29 8.86 14.19 0.68
N ASN A 30 9.61 14.41 1.77
CA ASN A 30 10.43 13.37 2.39
C ASN A 30 9.53 12.38 3.15
N ILE A 31 9.76 11.08 2.98
CA ILE A 31 8.99 10.00 3.62
C ILE A 31 9.61 9.51 4.94
N ARG A 32 10.70 10.12 5.39
CA ARG A 32 11.42 9.75 6.60
C ARG A 32 11.77 8.26 6.67
N GLY A 33 12.34 7.75 5.59
CA GLY A 33 12.70 6.35 5.41
C GLY A 33 13.57 6.16 4.18
N MET A 34 13.81 4.92 3.82
CA MET A 34 14.53 4.56 2.61
C MET A 34 13.66 4.80 1.37
N ARG A 35 14.28 4.77 0.20
CA ARG A 35 13.61 4.94 -1.09
C ARG A 35 12.41 3.99 -1.22
N GLY A 36 11.27 4.53 -1.62
CA GLY A 36 10.06 3.74 -1.92
C GLY A 36 10.25 2.86 -3.15
N CYS A 37 9.38 1.86 -3.29
CA CYS A 37 9.33 0.95 -4.44
C CYS A 37 7.97 0.92 -5.14
N HIS A 38 6.92 1.42 -4.49
CA HIS A 38 5.57 1.43 -5.05
C HIS A 38 4.79 2.64 -4.53
N LEU A 39 3.96 3.22 -5.41
CA LEU A 39 3.02 4.29 -5.11
C LEU A 39 1.59 3.87 -5.44
N ALA A 40 0.65 4.29 -4.59
CA ALA A 40 -0.77 4.17 -4.88
C ALA A 40 -1.52 5.39 -4.34
N ILE A 41 -2.39 5.95 -5.18
CA ILE A 41 -3.29 7.04 -4.81
C ILE A 41 -4.66 6.43 -4.47
N ASP A 42 -5.36 7.00 -3.50
CA ASP A 42 -6.74 6.63 -3.21
C ASP A 42 -7.71 7.16 -4.27
N GLN A 43 -8.93 6.68 -4.28
CA GLN A 43 -9.94 7.01 -5.30
C GLN A 43 -10.34 8.50 -5.31
N PHE A 44 -10.11 9.22 -4.21
CA PHE A 44 -10.54 10.61 -4.07
C PHE A 44 -9.40 11.62 -4.18
N ASP A 45 -8.20 11.17 -4.58
CA ASP A 45 -6.98 12.00 -4.66
C ASP A 45 -6.65 12.75 -3.34
N GLN A 46 -6.95 12.11 -2.19
CA GLN A 46 -6.71 12.69 -0.87
C GLN A 46 -5.47 12.12 -0.19
N TYR A 47 -5.09 10.89 -0.56
CA TYR A 47 -4.00 10.17 0.08
C TYR A 47 -3.10 9.47 -0.93
N LEU A 48 -1.80 9.43 -0.60
CA LEU A 48 -0.77 8.71 -1.33
C LEU A 48 -0.11 7.67 -0.41
N MET A 49 -0.17 6.41 -0.80
CA MET A 49 0.56 5.33 -0.14
C MET A 49 1.92 5.14 -0.79
N VAL A 50 2.95 5.02 0.03
CA VAL A 50 4.32 4.67 -0.39
C VAL A 50 4.74 3.39 0.30
N SER A 51 5.19 2.41 -0.48
CA SER A 51 5.76 1.16 0.03
C SER A 51 7.28 1.23 0.00
N GLY A 52 7.94 0.85 1.10
CA GLY A 52 9.38 0.83 1.26
C GLY A 52 9.89 -0.61 1.38
N TYR A 53 10.54 -1.09 0.32
CA TYR A 53 11.09 -2.45 0.27
C TYR A 53 12.25 -2.63 1.25
N HIS A 54 13.14 -1.65 1.32
CA HIS A 54 14.40 -1.79 2.06
C HIS A 54 14.25 -1.63 3.57
N ASP A 55 13.25 -0.88 4.02
CA ASP A 55 13.00 -0.60 5.44
C ASP A 55 11.71 -1.25 5.97
N GLY A 56 10.99 -2.02 5.12
CA GLY A 56 9.76 -2.70 5.52
C GLY A 56 8.66 -1.73 5.96
N LYS A 57 8.56 -0.57 5.31
CA LYS A 57 7.69 0.52 5.72
C LYS A 57 6.55 0.76 4.74
N ALA A 58 5.34 1.01 5.25
CA ALA A 58 4.26 1.65 4.51
C ALA A 58 4.02 3.05 5.07
N THR A 59 4.02 4.07 4.21
CA THR A 59 3.82 5.47 4.59
C THR A 59 2.56 6.00 3.91
N LEU A 60 1.68 6.63 4.68
CA LEU A 60 0.50 7.33 4.22
C LEU A 60 0.77 8.84 4.24
N LEU A 61 0.62 9.49 3.10
CA LEU A 61 0.78 10.92 2.92
C LEU A 61 -0.55 11.54 2.54
N ALA A 62 -0.83 12.74 3.01
CA ALA A 62 -1.92 13.54 2.48
C ALA A 62 -1.59 14.09 1.10
N LEU A 63 -2.59 14.33 0.27
CA LEU A 63 -2.47 15.09 -0.98
C LEU A 63 -3.18 16.43 -0.81
N ASN A 64 -2.54 17.50 -1.26
CA ASN A 64 -3.12 18.83 -1.24
C ASN A 64 -4.03 19.04 -2.48
N PRO A 65 -5.01 19.97 -2.41
CA PRO A 65 -5.93 20.23 -3.53
C PRO A 65 -5.24 20.66 -4.83
N ASP A 66 -4.03 21.20 -4.76
CA ASP A 66 -3.22 21.59 -5.93
C ASP A 66 -2.45 20.41 -6.55
N GLY A 67 -2.53 19.22 -5.94
CA GLY A 67 -1.84 18.00 -6.34
C GLY A 67 -0.43 17.86 -5.76
N SER A 68 0.03 18.82 -4.95
CA SER A 68 1.30 18.64 -4.23
C SER A 68 1.19 17.59 -3.11
N VAL A 69 2.29 16.93 -2.77
CA VAL A 69 2.33 15.95 -1.69
C VAL A 69 2.40 16.69 -0.34
N GLY A 70 1.41 16.44 0.51
CA GLY A 70 1.31 16.99 1.85
C GLY A 70 2.11 16.22 2.90
N PRO A 71 1.81 16.43 4.19
CA PRO A 71 2.53 15.81 5.28
C PRO A 71 2.26 14.30 5.37
N ILE A 72 3.16 13.60 6.09
CA ILE A 72 2.94 12.23 6.53
C ILE A 72 1.75 12.23 7.51
N VAL A 73 0.72 11.46 7.18
CA VAL A 73 -0.46 11.25 8.02
C VAL A 73 -0.16 10.16 9.04
N ASP A 74 0.32 9.01 8.56
CA ASP A 74 0.73 7.89 9.40
C ASP A 74 1.74 7.00 8.66
N GLY A 75 2.32 6.05 9.37
CA GLY A 75 3.21 5.07 8.79
C GLY A 75 3.44 3.89 9.70
N VAL A 76 3.57 2.72 9.11
CA VAL A 76 3.82 1.48 9.83
C VAL A 76 5.10 0.84 9.35
N PHE A 77 5.90 0.34 10.29
CA PHE A 77 7.00 -0.55 10.01
C PHE A 77 6.57 -1.98 10.27
N ASP A 78 6.77 -2.83 9.29
CA ASP A 78 6.54 -4.24 9.47
C ASP A 78 7.65 -4.86 10.33
N LYS A 79 7.26 -5.83 11.14
CA LYS A 79 8.16 -6.57 12.04
C LYS A 79 7.92 -8.04 11.84
N GLY A 80 8.97 -8.81 11.84
CA GLY A 80 8.88 -10.26 11.76
C GLY A 80 10.12 -10.87 11.13
N ILE A 81 10.15 -12.17 11.15
CA ILE A 81 11.14 -12.98 10.46
C ILE A 81 10.38 -13.81 9.43
N GLY A 82 10.81 -13.75 8.19
CA GLY A 82 10.26 -14.56 7.12
C GLY A 82 10.88 -15.96 7.05
N SER A 83 10.63 -16.65 5.95
CA SER A 83 11.30 -17.90 5.67
C SER A 83 12.80 -17.68 5.41
N VAL A 84 13.61 -18.76 5.50
CA VAL A 84 15.08 -18.69 5.36
C VAL A 84 15.55 -18.41 3.91
N ALA A 85 14.66 -18.09 2.99
CA ALA A 85 15.04 -17.76 1.62
C ALA A 85 15.64 -16.35 1.54
N GLU A 86 16.55 -16.12 0.61
CA GLU A 86 17.32 -14.89 0.44
C GLU A 86 16.47 -13.61 0.41
N ARG A 87 15.23 -13.69 -0.10
CA ARG A 87 14.30 -12.55 -0.23
C ARG A 87 13.19 -12.53 0.81
N THR A 88 13.13 -13.52 1.70
CA THR A 88 12.05 -13.71 2.66
C THR A 88 12.58 -13.94 4.09
N PHE A 89 13.56 -13.16 4.52
CA PHE A 89 14.15 -13.30 5.86
C PHE A 89 13.83 -12.11 6.79
N ARG A 90 13.39 -11.00 6.23
CA ARG A 90 13.02 -9.77 6.94
C ARG A 90 11.90 -9.04 6.21
N PRO A 91 11.25 -8.04 6.84
CA PRO A 91 10.20 -7.26 6.17
C PRO A 91 10.68 -6.56 4.89
N HIS A 92 9.86 -6.68 3.84
CA HIS A 92 10.03 -6.01 2.56
C HIS A 92 8.66 -5.62 2.02
N VAL A 93 8.15 -4.46 2.43
CA VAL A 93 6.85 -3.96 1.96
C VAL A 93 6.91 -3.65 0.47
N SER A 94 6.11 -4.35 -0.30
CA SER A 94 6.13 -4.31 -1.77
C SER A 94 4.94 -3.56 -2.37
N CYS A 95 3.79 -3.58 -1.71
CA CYS A 95 2.57 -2.94 -2.19
C CYS A 95 1.71 -2.50 -1.00
N ALA A 96 1.26 -1.25 -1.01
CA ALA A 96 0.29 -0.75 -0.06
C ALA A 96 -0.81 0.00 -0.81
N ARG A 97 -2.08 -0.28 -0.48
CA ARG A 97 -3.24 0.34 -1.11
C ARG A 97 -4.37 0.52 -0.14
N MET A 98 -5.09 1.62 -0.31
CA MET A 98 -6.33 1.91 0.37
C MET A 98 -7.51 1.35 -0.44
N THR A 99 -8.55 0.86 0.25
CA THR A 99 -9.82 0.50 -0.39
C THR A 99 -10.53 1.76 -0.90
N ASP A 100 -11.38 1.61 -1.92
CA ASP A 100 -12.03 2.76 -2.55
C ASP A 100 -12.96 3.54 -1.61
N ASP A 101 -13.50 2.89 -0.57
CA ASP A 101 -14.30 3.55 0.47
C ASP A 101 -13.44 4.20 1.56
N GLN A 102 -12.11 4.12 1.43
CA GLN A 102 -11.10 4.64 2.36
C GLN A 102 -11.20 4.07 3.79
N LYS A 103 -11.86 2.92 3.99
CA LYS A 103 -11.97 2.31 5.31
C LYS A 103 -10.75 1.47 5.68
N TYR A 104 -10.17 0.78 4.69
CA TYR A 104 -9.09 -0.17 4.93
C TYR A 104 -7.86 0.13 4.09
N ILE A 105 -6.71 -0.23 4.64
CA ILE A 105 -5.43 -0.20 3.94
C ILE A 105 -4.84 -1.61 4.04
N LEU A 106 -4.50 -2.19 2.90
CA LEU A 106 -3.79 -3.45 2.83
C LEU A 106 -2.32 -3.18 2.51
N VAL A 107 -1.44 -3.93 3.17
CA VAL A 107 0.01 -3.83 3.02
C VAL A 107 0.57 -5.22 2.77
N ALA A 108 1.07 -5.48 1.58
CA ALA A 108 1.75 -6.71 1.23
C ALA A 108 3.23 -6.62 1.57
N ASP A 109 3.69 -7.57 2.37
CA ASP A 109 5.09 -7.73 2.74
C ASP A 109 5.61 -9.07 2.20
N LEU A 110 6.41 -8.98 1.15
CA LEU A 110 6.96 -10.18 0.50
C LEU A 110 8.06 -10.84 1.35
N GLY A 111 8.69 -10.09 2.25
CA GLY A 111 9.78 -10.59 3.07
C GLY A 111 9.35 -11.46 4.23
N ILE A 112 8.11 -11.33 4.67
CA ILE A 112 7.54 -12.11 5.78
C ILE A 112 6.31 -12.92 5.38
N ASP A 113 6.03 -13.04 4.08
CA ASP A 113 4.92 -13.82 3.51
C ASP A 113 3.55 -13.44 4.11
N GLN A 114 3.25 -12.14 4.20
CA GLN A 114 2.02 -11.64 4.81
C GLN A 114 1.40 -10.49 4.01
N VAL A 115 0.07 -10.37 4.11
CA VAL A 115 -0.65 -9.13 3.79
C VAL A 115 -1.35 -8.67 5.05
N ARG A 116 -0.94 -7.54 5.58
CA ARG A 116 -1.55 -6.93 6.78
C ARG A 116 -2.71 -6.05 6.37
N VAL A 117 -3.78 -6.10 7.14
CA VAL A 117 -4.98 -5.30 6.93
C VAL A 117 -5.11 -4.32 8.07
N PHE A 118 -5.21 -3.05 7.71
CA PHE A 118 -5.40 -1.95 8.64
C PHE A 118 -6.75 -1.30 8.41
N ARG A 119 -7.44 -0.96 9.48
CA ARG A 119 -8.50 0.02 9.43
C ARG A 119 -7.87 1.42 9.44
N PHE A 120 -8.34 2.27 8.56
CA PHE A 120 -7.97 3.68 8.54
C PHE A 120 -9.04 4.51 9.22
N ASP A 121 -8.64 5.26 10.23
CA ASP A 121 -9.50 6.20 10.93
C ASP A 121 -9.18 7.62 10.45
N LYS A 122 -10.10 8.20 9.69
CA LYS A 122 -9.93 9.55 9.13
C LYS A 122 -9.95 10.65 10.20
N ALA A 123 -10.60 10.40 11.35
CA ALA A 123 -10.74 11.42 12.38
C ALA A 123 -9.40 11.71 13.08
N ASP A 124 -8.59 10.69 13.28
CA ASP A 124 -7.27 10.83 13.91
C ASP A 124 -6.09 10.57 12.95
N GLY A 125 -6.38 10.18 11.71
CA GLY A 125 -5.37 9.87 10.69
C GLY A 125 -4.57 8.61 10.99
N ARG A 126 -5.11 7.64 11.72
CA ARG A 126 -4.36 6.45 12.18
C ARG A 126 -4.74 5.18 11.43
N MET A 127 -3.68 4.41 11.13
CA MET A 127 -3.76 3.05 10.62
C MET A 127 -3.71 2.07 11.78
N ARG A 128 -4.80 1.34 12.05
CA ARG A 128 -4.87 0.31 13.11
C ARG A 128 -4.96 -1.07 12.49
N GLN A 129 -3.97 -1.92 12.77
CA GLN A 129 -3.99 -3.29 12.27
C GLN A 129 -5.17 -4.05 12.87
N ILE A 130 -5.95 -4.70 12.01
CA ILE A 130 -7.14 -5.48 12.39
C ILE A 130 -7.05 -6.95 11.97
N ASP A 131 -6.26 -7.25 10.91
CA ASP A 131 -6.14 -8.62 10.41
C ASP A 131 -4.80 -8.85 9.69
N THR A 132 -4.51 -10.10 9.38
CA THR A 132 -3.33 -10.53 8.62
C THR A 132 -3.64 -11.77 7.79
N ILE A 133 -3.52 -11.66 6.48
CA ILE A 133 -3.48 -12.82 5.59
C ILE A 133 -2.08 -13.43 5.70
N ARG A 134 -1.99 -14.64 6.25
CA ARG A 134 -0.75 -15.41 6.26
C ARG A 134 -0.67 -16.20 4.97
N CYS A 135 0.28 -15.85 4.14
CA CYS A 135 0.55 -16.53 2.89
C CYS A 135 1.41 -17.78 3.13
N GLU A 136 1.47 -18.66 2.15
CA GLU A 136 2.38 -19.80 2.20
C GLU A 136 3.83 -19.32 2.32
N LEU A 137 4.64 -20.00 3.12
CA LEU A 137 6.06 -19.66 3.29
C LEU A 137 6.80 -19.70 1.95
N LYS A 138 7.66 -18.73 1.73
CA LYS A 138 8.43 -18.53 0.49
C LYS A 138 7.57 -18.15 -0.73
N SER A 139 6.33 -17.73 -0.54
CA SER A 139 5.47 -17.32 -1.64
C SER A 139 5.75 -15.91 -2.14
N ALA A 140 6.19 -15.01 -1.26
CA ALA A 140 6.51 -13.61 -1.52
C ALA A 140 5.34 -12.82 -2.16
N PRO A 141 4.30 -12.44 -1.37
CA PRO A 141 3.18 -11.65 -1.87
C PRO A 141 3.67 -10.27 -2.37
N ARG A 142 3.47 -9.99 -3.66
CA ARG A 142 4.08 -8.83 -4.33
C ARG A 142 3.12 -7.69 -4.60
N HIS A 143 2.02 -8.00 -5.26
CA HIS A 143 1.00 -7.04 -5.66
C HIS A 143 -0.39 -7.59 -5.44
N PHE A 144 -1.32 -6.68 -5.19
CA PHE A 144 -2.73 -7.06 -5.14
C PHE A 144 -3.62 -5.98 -5.78
N ARG A 145 -4.80 -6.40 -6.21
CA ARG A 145 -5.86 -5.55 -6.72
C ARG A 145 -7.22 -6.06 -6.28
N PHE A 146 -8.12 -5.14 -5.98
CA PHE A 146 -9.53 -5.47 -5.85
C PHE A 146 -10.18 -5.56 -7.23
N SER A 147 -11.21 -6.42 -7.35
CA SER A 147 -12.10 -6.38 -8.49
C SER A 147 -12.87 -5.05 -8.52
N PRO A 148 -13.38 -4.60 -9.69
CA PRO A 148 -14.14 -3.35 -9.79
C PRO A 148 -15.38 -3.31 -8.89
N ASP A 149 -16.00 -4.47 -8.61
CA ASP A 149 -17.14 -4.61 -7.71
C ASP A 149 -16.74 -4.78 -6.24
N ARG A 150 -15.44 -4.76 -5.92
CA ARG A 150 -14.82 -4.91 -4.58
C ARG A 150 -15.11 -6.22 -3.87
N LYS A 151 -15.65 -7.22 -4.55
CA LYS A 151 -15.97 -8.52 -3.95
C LYS A 151 -14.77 -9.46 -3.88
N PHE A 152 -13.75 -9.22 -4.70
CA PHE A 152 -12.59 -10.09 -4.79
C PHE A 152 -11.30 -9.30 -4.67
N LEU A 153 -10.32 -9.92 -4.01
CA LEU A 153 -8.93 -9.48 -3.95
C LEU A 153 -8.08 -10.50 -4.72
N TYR A 154 -7.34 -10.03 -5.71
CA TYR A 154 -6.35 -10.82 -6.45
C TYR A 154 -4.97 -10.52 -5.87
N LEU A 155 -4.31 -11.53 -5.32
CA LEU A 155 -2.98 -11.42 -4.73
C LEU A 155 -1.97 -12.21 -5.57
N MET A 156 -1.01 -11.49 -6.15
CA MET A 156 0.07 -12.04 -6.95
C MET A 156 1.32 -12.26 -6.12
N TYR A 157 1.95 -13.40 -6.29
CA TYR A 157 3.18 -13.79 -5.62
C TYR A 157 4.38 -13.77 -6.56
N GLU A 158 5.51 -13.21 -6.09
CA GLU A 158 6.73 -13.08 -6.88
C GLU A 158 7.46 -14.42 -7.04
N VAL A 159 7.59 -15.19 -5.95
CA VAL A 159 8.38 -16.44 -5.94
C VAL A 159 7.53 -17.64 -6.31
N LYS A 160 6.32 -17.74 -5.78
CA LYS A 160 5.42 -18.85 -6.07
C LYS A 160 4.87 -18.82 -7.51
N ASN A 161 4.86 -17.64 -8.14
CA ASN A 161 4.41 -17.43 -9.52
C ASN A 161 2.94 -17.84 -9.76
N VAL A 162 2.08 -17.54 -8.81
CA VAL A 162 0.62 -17.78 -8.84
C VAL A 162 -0.14 -16.53 -8.44
N ILE A 163 -1.44 -16.54 -8.67
CA ILE A 163 -2.39 -15.54 -8.17
C ILE A 163 -3.41 -16.26 -7.31
N ASP A 164 -3.51 -15.87 -6.05
CA ASP A 164 -4.59 -16.29 -5.17
C ASP A 164 -5.78 -15.32 -5.29
N VAL A 165 -6.98 -15.86 -5.25
CA VAL A 165 -8.22 -15.07 -5.25
C VAL A 165 -8.89 -15.21 -3.89
N PHE A 166 -9.16 -14.07 -3.26
CA PHE A 166 -9.87 -13.99 -1.99
C PHE A 166 -11.22 -13.33 -2.21
N ARG A 167 -12.27 -13.89 -1.62
CA ARG A 167 -13.55 -13.21 -1.48
C ARG A 167 -13.45 -12.23 -0.32
N PHE A 168 -13.76 -10.95 -0.59
CA PHE A 168 -13.78 -9.89 0.42
C PHE A 168 -15.22 -9.63 0.85
N THR A 169 -15.48 -9.69 2.14
CA THR A 169 -16.78 -9.36 2.73
C THR A 169 -16.59 -8.49 3.95
N GLU A 170 -17.49 -7.52 4.11
CA GLU A 170 -17.60 -6.69 5.32
C GLU A 170 -18.77 -7.16 6.16
N GLY A 171 -18.55 -7.34 7.45
CA GLY A 171 -19.60 -7.61 8.41
C GLY A 171 -20.28 -6.34 8.94
N LYS A 172 -21.16 -6.50 9.90
CA LYS A 172 -21.96 -5.39 10.46
C LYS A 172 -21.20 -4.53 11.48
N LYS A 173 -20.14 -5.06 12.06
CA LYS A 173 -19.34 -4.35 13.07
C LYS A 173 -18.13 -3.68 12.43
N PRO A 174 -17.66 -2.55 12.97
CA PRO A 174 -16.36 -2.02 12.61
C PRO A 174 -15.26 -3.09 12.81
N ASN A 175 -14.34 -3.22 11.87
CA ASN A 175 -13.27 -4.22 11.83
C ASN A 175 -13.71 -5.67 11.55
N ASP A 176 -14.97 -5.90 11.24
CA ASP A 176 -15.51 -7.20 10.86
C ASP A 176 -15.36 -7.37 9.34
N ILE A 177 -14.18 -7.79 8.94
CA ILE A 177 -13.88 -8.13 7.54
C ILE A 177 -13.49 -9.60 7.45
N ASN A 178 -13.78 -10.20 6.31
CA ASN A 178 -13.35 -11.56 6.00
C ASN A 178 -12.72 -11.59 4.60
N LEU A 179 -11.57 -12.22 4.52
CA LEU A 179 -10.82 -12.49 3.29
C LEU A 179 -10.69 -14.02 3.17
N GLU A 180 -11.69 -14.63 2.55
CA GLU A 180 -11.74 -16.07 2.32
C GLU A 180 -11.02 -16.43 1.01
N LYS A 181 -9.96 -17.22 1.08
CA LYS A 181 -9.30 -17.75 -0.12
C LYS A 181 -10.25 -18.72 -0.82
N ILE A 182 -10.51 -18.48 -2.10
CA ILE A 182 -11.41 -19.29 -2.94
C ILE A 182 -10.70 -19.96 -4.12
N GLN A 183 -9.48 -19.49 -4.47
CA GLN A 183 -8.65 -20.07 -5.52
C GLN A 183 -7.19 -19.74 -5.28
#